data_b4affef7a9cb4fe1b3b666cfd62a94e2
#
_entry.id   b4affef7a9cb4fe1b3b666cfd62a94e2
#
_cell.length_a   1.000
_cell.length_b   1.000
_cell.length_c   1.000
_cell.angle_alpha   90.00
_cell.angle_beta   90.00
_cell.angle_gamma   90.00
#
_symmetry.space_group_name_H-M   'P 1'
#
loop_
_entity.id
_entity.type
_entity.pdbx_description
1 polymer ?
#
loop_
_entity_poly.entity_id
_entity_poly.type
_entity_poly.pdbx_seq_one_letter_code
_entity_poly.pdbx_strand_id
1 'polypeptide(L)'
;EMAEYFDAYRIDHILGFFRIWEIPLNAVNALLGRFNPALPYSVDEIRGYGFNFEHWHVGNIAETDNMLFVEDKIKQGHYHPRISAYNTDCYRWLSDEQKEAYNRLYNDFFYRRHNDFWKWEALKKLPPLTEATGMLVCGEDLGMIPDCVPSVMAGEQILSLEIQRMPKDPKV
;
A
#
# COMPACT_ATOMS: atom_id res chain seq x y z
N GLU A 1 -1.06 -30.84 14.60
CA GLU A 1 -0.74 -31.93 13.64
C GLU A 1 0.46 -31.58 12.75
N MET A 2 0.50 -30.43 12.04
CA MET A 2 1.65 -30.11 11.18
C MET A 2 2.94 -29.86 11.96
N ALA A 3 2.88 -29.31 13.16
CA ALA A 3 4.02 -29.11 14.04
C ALA A 3 4.68 -30.41 14.54
N GLU A 4 4.07 -31.59 14.32
CA GLU A 4 4.67 -32.89 14.60
C GLU A 4 5.65 -33.34 13.49
N TYR A 5 5.56 -32.70 12.32
CA TYR A 5 6.33 -33.11 11.14
C TYR A 5 7.27 -32.01 10.63
N PHE A 6 7.02 -30.72 10.98
CA PHE A 6 7.77 -29.57 10.49
C PHE A 6 8.21 -28.66 11.62
N ASP A 7 9.42 -28.13 11.51
CA ASP A 7 9.99 -27.19 12.49
C ASP A 7 9.68 -25.73 12.14
N ALA A 8 9.29 -25.46 10.91
CA ALA A 8 9.00 -24.11 10.41
C ALA A 8 7.85 -24.11 9.40
N TYR A 9 7.19 -22.96 9.25
CA TYR A 9 6.25 -22.73 8.16
C TYR A 9 6.46 -21.35 7.54
N ARG A 10 6.03 -21.20 6.28
CA ARG A 10 6.08 -19.95 5.55
C ARG A 10 4.67 -19.37 5.37
N ILE A 11 4.52 -18.10 5.70
CA ILE A 11 3.37 -17.28 5.30
C ILE A 11 3.71 -16.65 3.97
N ASP A 12 3.00 -17.06 2.92
CA ASP A 12 3.11 -16.43 1.60
C ASP A 12 2.41 -15.07 1.61
N HIS A 13 3.01 -14.06 0.97
CA HIS A 13 2.50 -12.70 0.89
C HIS A 13 2.07 -12.12 2.26
N ILE A 14 2.97 -12.11 3.23
CA ILE A 14 2.67 -11.62 4.60
C ILE A 14 2.17 -10.16 4.60
N LEU A 15 2.52 -9.37 3.57
CA LEU A 15 2.02 -8.01 3.39
C LEU A 15 0.49 -7.93 3.33
N GLY A 16 -0.19 -9.03 2.99
CA GLY A 16 -1.65 -9.16 3.00
C GLY A 16 -2.29 -8.98 4.37
N PHE A 17 -1.54 -9.18 5.47
CA PHE A 17 -2.00 -8.90 6.84
C PHE A 17 -2.04 -7.41 7.15
N PHE A 18 -1.25 -6.62 6.45
CA PHE A 18 -1.19 -5.16 6.57
C PHE A 18 -2.20 -4.49 5.64
N ARG A 19 -2.20 -4.88 4.36
CA ARG A 19 -3.06 -4.36 3.30
C ARG A 19 -3.09 -5.29 2.08
N ILE A 20 -4.14 -5.16 1.28
CA ILE A 20 -4.29 -5.86 0.00
C ILE A 20 -4.53 -4.82 -1.10
N TRP A 21 -4.00 -5.06 -2.29
CA TRP A 21 -4.33 -4.28 -3.48
C TRP A 21 -5.62 -4.80 -4.11
N GLU A 22 -6.66 -3.99 -4.09
CA GLU A 22 -7.96 -4.29 -4.68
C GLU A 22 -8.13 -3.59 -6.02
N ILE A 23 -8.47 -4.36 -7.04
CA ILE A 23 -8.75 -3.84 -8.38
C ILE A 23 -10.26 -3.95 -8.63
N PRO A 24 -10.98 -2.82 -8.90
CA PRO A 24 -12.37 -2.87 -9.28
C PRO A 24 -12.58 -3.68 -10.55
N LEU A 25 -13.63 -4.52 -10.60
CA LEU A 25 -13.92 -5.38 -11.76
C LEU A 25 -14.15 -4.61 -13.06
N ASN A 26 -14.62 -3.37 -12.96
CA ASN A 26 -14.86 -2.48 -14.09
C ASN A 26 -13.67 -1.56 -14.40
N ALA A 27 -12.53 -1.73 -13.75
CA ALA A 27 -11.35 -0.91 -14.03
C ALA A 27 -10.71 -1.32 -15.35
N VAL A 28 -10.45 -0.35 -16.22
CA VAL A 28 -9.76 -0.58 -17.50
C VAL A 28 -8.28 -0.94 -17.35
N ASN A 29 -7.71 -0.66 -16.17
CA ASN A 29 -6.31 -0.93 -15.86
C ASN A 29 -6.15 -1.33 -14.39
N ALA A 30 -5.29 -2.30 -14.09
CA ALA A 30 -4.99 -2.74 -12.72
C ALA A 30 -4.36 -1.65 -11.83
N LEU A 31 -3.74 -0.62 -12.42
CA LEU A 31 -3.21 0.55 -11.71
C LEU A 31 -4.30 1.48 -11.14
N LEU A 32 -5.57 1.25 -11.47
CA LEU A 32 -6.73 1.93 -10.87
C LEU A 32 -7.27 1.23 -9.63
N GLY A 33 -6.50 0.29 -9.09
CA GLY A 33 -6.75 -0.29 -7.79
C GLY A 33 -6.48 0.67 -6.63
N ARG A 34 -6.68 0.16 -5.43
CA ARG A 34 -6.38 0.86 -4.17
C ARG A 34 -5.97 -0.14 -3.11
N PHE A 35 -5.23 0.31 -2.13
CA PHE A 35 -4.99 -0.50 -0.93
C PHE A 35 -6.25 -0.56 -0.05
N ASN A 36 -6.52 -1.73 0.52
CA ASN A 36 -7.53 -1.97 1.53
C ASN A 36 -6.89 -2.76 2.70
N PRO A 37 -7.03 -2.27 3.95
CA PRO A 37 -7.59 -0.99 4.33
C PRO A 37 -6.65 0.19 3.99
N ALA A 38 -7.23 1.38 3.84
CA ALA A 38 -6.49 2.61 3.61
C ALA A 38 -7.18 3.83 4.24
N LEU A 39 -6.47 4.94 4.30
CA LEU A 39 -6.93 6.24 4.79
C LEU A 39 -7.00 7.23 3.61
N PRO A 40 -8.07 7.18 2.78
CA PRO A 40 -8.21 8.07 1.64
C PRO A 40 -8.28 9.53 2.09
N TYR A 41 -7.80 10.44 1.23
CA TYR A 41 -7.83 11.88 1.48
C TYR A 41 -9.20 12.48 1.23
N SER A 42 -9.64 13.40 2.09
CA SER A 42 -10.69 14.36 1.78
C SER A 42 -10.17 15.41 0.77
N VAL A 43 -11.09 16.11 0.11
CA VAL A 43 -10.74 17.23 -0.79
C VAL A 43 -9.97 18.33 -0.04
N ASP A 44 -10.36 18.61 1.20
CA ASP A 44 -9.70 19.63 2.02
C ASP A 44 -8.25 19.23 2.41
N GLU A 45 -8.02 17.94 2.70
CA GLU A 45 -6.66 17.44 2.90
C GLU A 45 -5.81 17.59 1.62
N ILE A 46 -6.38 17.27 0.44
CA ILE A 46 -5.69 17.43 -0.85
C ILE A 46 -5.32 18.90 -1.09
N ARG A 47 -6.25 19.81 -0.85
CA ARG A 47 -6.00 21.27 -0.92
C ARG A 47 -4.93 21.72 0.07
N GLY A 48 -4.88 21.10 1.26
CA GLY A 48 -3.86 21.36 2.28
C GLY A 48 -2.42 21.09 1.80
N TYR A 49 -2.23 20.19 0.82
CA TYR A 49 -0.95 19.97 0.15
C TYR A 49 -0.63 21.05 -0.92
N GLY A 50 -1.56 21.97 -1.19
CA GLY A 50 -1.45 22.99 -2.25
C GLY A 50 -1.90 22.49 -3.63
N PHE A 51 -2.58 21.34 -3.70
CA PHE A 51 -3.07 20.79 -4.96
C PHE A 51 -4.47 21.33 -5.30
N ASN A 52 -4.65 21.83 -6.54
CA ASN A 52 -5.92 22.33 -7.03
C ASN A 52 -6.80 21.17 -7.54
N PHE A 53 -7.51 20.53 -6.64
CA PHE A 53 -8.32 19.35 -6.93
C PHE A 53 -9.46 19.61 -7.90
N GLU A 54 -10.10 20.79 -7.85
CA GLU A 54 -11.25 21.14 -8.68
C GLU A 54 -10.92 21.19 -10.19
N HIS A 55 -9.68 21.45 -10.51
CA HIS A 55 -9.21 21.52 -11.90
C HIS A 55 -8.89 20.12 -12.46
N TRP A 56 -8.61 19.16 -11.59
CA TRP A 56 -8.13 17.84 -11.96
C TRP A 56 -9.06 16.76 -11.42
N HIS A 57 -10.15 16.53 -12.14
CA HIS A 57 -11.20 15.61 -11.72
C HIS A 57 -10.77 14.16 -11.69
N VAL A 58 -11.47 13.41 -10.85
CA VAL A 58 -11.51 11.96 -10.88
C VAL A 58 -12.19 11.53 -12.19
N GLY A 59 -11.48 10.77 -13.01
CA GLY A 59 -12.08 10.15 -14.20
C GLY A 59 -12.92 8.94 -13.86
N ASN A 60 -13.70 8.46 -14.82
CA ASN A 60 -14.39 7.19 -14.70
C ASN A 60 -13.43 6.03 -14.96
N ILE A 61 -13.20 5.18 -13.97
CA ILE A 61 -12.28 4.03 -14.05
C ILE A 61 -12.68 2.99 -15.10
N ALA A 62 -13.95 3.00 -15.55
CA ALA A 62 -14.44 2.12 -16.61
C ALA A 62 -14.16 2.67 -18.03
N GLU A 63 -13.75 3.93 -18.15
CA GLU A 63 -13.57 4.60 -19.44
C GLU A 63 -12.11 4.95 -19.73
N THR A 64 -11.35 5.32 -18.69
CA THR A 64 -9.97 5.76 -18.86
C THR A 64 -9.12 5.46 -17.64
N ASP A 65 -7.82 5.28 -17.83
CA ASP A 65 -6.82 5.26 -16.79
C ASP A 65 -6.04 6.59 -16.66
N ASN A 66 -6.40 7.61 -17.46
CA ASN A 66 -5.78 8.92 -17.46
C ASN A 66 -6.36 9.83 -16.38
N MET A 67 -6.11 9.48 -15.11
CA MET A 67 -6.58 10.22 -13.94
C MET A 67 -5.52 10.28 -12.85
N LEU A 68 -5.63 11.25 -11.93
CA LEU A 68 -4.71 11.43 -10.81
C LEU A 68 -5.24 10.84 -9.50
N PHE A 69 -6.54 10.68 -9.38
CA PHE A 69 -7.19 10.18 -8.18
C PHE A 69 -8.27 9.17 -8.53
N VAL A 70 -8.44 8.20 -7.63
CA VAL A 70 -9.54 7.22 -7.66
C VAL A 70 -10.41 7.47 -6.42
N GLU A 71 -11.72 7.63 -6.61
CA GLU A 71 -12.64 7.83 -5.49
C GLU A 71 -12.77 6.56 -4.65
N ASP A 72 -12.87 6.75 -3.32
CA ASP A 72 -13.11 5.65 -2.40
C ASP A 72 -14.55 5.13 -2.53
N LYS A 73 -14.72 3.80 -2.54
CA LYS A 73 -16.05 3.19 -2.71
C LYS A 73 -16.98 3.35 -1.52
N ILE A 74 -16.40 3.41 -0.32
CA ILE A 74 -17.15 3.40 0.94
C ILE A 74 -17.32 4.84 1.43
N LYS A 75 -16.25 5.63 1.33
CA LYS A 75 -16.19 6.99 1.85
C LYS A 75 -16.27 7.99 0.70
N GLN A 76 -17.50 8.28 0.24
CA GLN A 76 -17.76 9.26 -0.82
C GLN A 76 -17.08 10.60 -0.54
N GLY A 77 -16.55 11.23 -1.60
CA GLY A 77 -15.80 12.48 -1.50
C GLY A 77 -14.40 12.33 -0.91
N HIS A 78 -13.92 11.10 -0.79
CA HIS A 78 -12.54 10.79 -0.40
C HIS A 78 -11.82 10.05 -1.53
N TYR A 79 -10.53 10.27 -1.65
CA TYR A 79 -9.79 9.92 -2.84
C TYR A 79 -8.45 9.25 -2.50
N HIS A 80 -8.08 8.29 -3.34
CA HIS A 80 -6.77 7.66 -3.35
C HIS A 80 -5.96 8.25 -4.50
N PRO A 81 -4.72 8.69 -4.30
CA PRO A 81 -3.82 8.99 -5.41
C PRO A 81 -3.67 7.74 -6.29
N ARG A 82 -3.75 7.93 -7.61
CA ARG A 82 -3.51 6.82 -8.54
C ARG A 82 -2.04 6.40 -8.50
N ILE A 83 -1.79 5.11 -8.31
CA ILE A 83 -0.42 4.59 -8.36
C ILE A 83 0.18 4.81 -9.76
N SER A 84 1.46 5.17 -9.83
CA SER A 84 2.16 5.52 -11.10
C SER A 84 1.49 6.64 -11.90
N ALA A 85 0.85 7.59 -11.24
CA ALA A 85 0.18 8.74 -11.88
C ALA A 85 1.12 9.55 -12.80
N TYR A 86 2.42 9.57 -12.51
CA TYR A 86 3.44 10.25 -13.32
C TYR A 86 3.51 9.77 -14.79
N ASN A 87 2.94 8.59 -15.09
CA ASN A 87 2.85 8.06 -16.44
C ASN A 87 1.62 8.57 -17.21
N THR A 88 0.69 9.27 -16.56
CA THR A 88 -0.54 9.78 -17.18
C THR A 88 -0.31 11.13 -17.86
N ASP A 89 -1.14 11.43 -18.88
CA ASP A 89 -1.13 12.76 -19.50
C ASP A 89 -1.63 13.82 -18.53
N CYS A 90 -2.62 13.50 -17.69
CA CYS A 90 -3.07 14.41 -16.63
C CYS A 90 -1.92 14.90 -15.77
N TYR A 91 -1.00 14.02 -15.36
CA TYR A 91 0.18 14.43 -14.59
C TYR A 91 1.15 15.29 -15.43
N ARG A 92 1.36 14.94 -16.70
CA ARG A 92 2.25 15.70 -17.61
C ARG A 92 1.77 17.13 -17.82
N TRP A 93 0.46 17.35 -17.84
CA TRP A 93 -0.15 18.67 -18.03
C TRP A 93 -0.16 19.56 -16.78
N LEU A 94 0.16 19.02 -15.61
CA LEU A 94 0.29 19.80 -14.39
C LEU A 94 1.41 20.85 -14.53
N SER A 95 1.22 22.04 -13.96
CA SER A 95 2.32 22.97 -13.73
C SER A 95 3.35 22.38 -12.78
N ASP A 96 4.57 22.90 -12.78
CA ASP A 96 5.62 22.39 -11.88
C ASP A 96 5.23 22.52 -10.41
N GLU A 97 4.57 23.60 -10.03
CA GLU A 97 4.02 23.79 -8.68
C GLU A 97 2.99 22.71 -8.31
N GLN A 98 2.08 22.38 -9.23
CA GLN A 98 1.07 21.34 -9.01
C GLN A 98 1.69 19.94 -9.01
N LYS A 99 2.72 19.67 -9.79
CA LYS A 99 3.50 18.42 -9.72
C LYS A 99 4.17 18.26 -8.36
N GLU A 100 4.79 19.32 -7.83
CA GLU A 100 5.39 19.28 -6.51
C GLU A 100 4.35 19.02 -5.41
N ALA A 101 3.20 19.69 -5.47
CA ALA A 101 2.10 19.47 -4.54
C ALA A 101 1.58 18.02 -4.60
N TYR A 102 1.34 17.51 -5.81
CA TYR A 102 0.92 16.13 -6.02
C TYR A 102 1.95 15.12 -5.55
N ASN A 103 3.24 15.36 -5.81
CA ASN A 103 4.31 14.46 -5.38
C ASN A 103 4.44 14.39 -3.85
N ARG A 104 4.27 15.52 -3.14
CA ARG A 104 4.23 15.52 -1.66
C ARG A 104 3.08 14.67 -1.15
N LEU A 105 1.88 14.87 -1.68
CA LEU A 105 0.68 14.11 -1.34
C LEU A 105 0.85 12.61 -1.67
N TYR A 106 1.35 12.29 -2.85
CA TYR A 106 1.62 10.93 -3.32
C TYR A 106 2.61 10.21 -2.40
N ASN A 107 3.74 10.85 -2.08
CA ASN A 107 4.77 10.27 -1.22
C ASN A 107 4.26 10.06 0.22
N ASP A 108 3.49 11.01 0.75
CA ASP A 108 2.85 10.84 2.04
C ASP A 108 1.90 9.64 2.01
N PHE A 109 1.02 9.56 1.01
CA PHE A 109 0.03 8.50 0.90
C PHE A 109 0.65 7.11 0.85
N PHE A 110 1.62 6.89 -0.03
CA PHE A 110 2.17 5.55 -0.27
C PHE A 110 3.25 5.13 0.72
N TYR A 111 3.94 6.07 1.38
CA TYR A 111 5.12 5.75 2.19
C TYR A 111 5.03 6.17 3.67
N ARG A 112 4.05 6.98 4.09
CA ARG A 112 3.98 7.50 5.48
C ARG A 112 2.61 7.37 6.13
N ARG A 113 1.56 7.90 5.46
CA ARG A 113 0.21 8.08 6.01
C ARG A 113 -0.35 6.84 6.70
N HIS A 114 -0.04 5.68 6.19
CA HIS A 114 -0.64 4.42 6.63
C HIS A 114 0.22 3.63 7.61
N ASN A 115 1.46 4.04 7.94
CA ASN A 115 2.38 3.21 8.71
C ASN A 115 1.79 2.73 10.02
N ASP A 116 1.30 3.64 10.87
CA ASP A 116 0.69 3.27 12.15
C ASP A 116 -0.60 2.47 11.96
N PHE A 117 -1.42 2.87 10.99
CA PHE A 117 -2.68 2.19 10.71
C PHE A 117 -2.45 0.75 10.25
N TRP A 118 -1.59 0.52 9.26
CA TRP A 118 -1.26 -0.83 8.78
C TRP A 118 -0.52 -1.67 9.83
N LYS A 119 0.33 -1.07 10.64
CA LYS A 119 0.93 -1.74 11.79
C LYS A 119 -0.14 -2.33 12.72
N TRP A 120 -1.13 -1.53 13.11
CA TRP A 120 -2.22 -2.00 13.97
C TRP A 120 -3.09 -3.06 13.30
N GLU A 121 -3.33 -2.96 11.98
CA GLU A 121 -4.07 -3.98 11.24
C GLU A 121 -3.35 -5.32 11.21
N ALA A 122 -2.05 -5.33 11.08
CA ALA A 122 -1.24 -6.55 11.15
C ALA A 122 -1.20 -7.15 12.56
N LEU A 123 -0.99 -6.31 13.58
CA LEU A 123 -0.93 -6.74 14.98
C LEU A 123 -2.25 -7.31 15.54
N LYS A 124 -3.38 -7.05 14.88
CA LYS A 124 -4.65 -7.73 15.20
C LYS A 124 -4.70 -9.18 14.72
N LYS A 125 -3.90 -9.54 13.72
CA LYS A 125 -4.03 -10.79 12.97
C LYS A 125 -2.82 -11.72 13.14
N LEU A 126 -1.61 -11.17 13.21
CA LEU A 126 -0.37 -11.96 13.25
C LEU A 126 -0.15 -12.70 14.60
N PRO A 127 -0.31 -12.05 15.78
CA PRO A 127 -0.04 -12.73 17.05
C PRO A 127 -0.81 -14.04 17.23
N PRO A 128 -2.12 -14.15 16.94
CA PRO A 128 -2.83 -15.42 17.05
C PRO A 128 -2.28 -16.53 16.14
N LEU A 129 -1.63 -16.18 15.03
CA LEU A 129 -1.02 -17.17 14.13
C LEU A 129 0.36 -17.61 14.62
N THR A 130 1.19 -16.68 15.09
CA THR A 130 2.52 -16.99 15.62
C THR A 130 2.46 -17.76 16.94
N GLU A 131 1.47 -17.47 17.78
CA GLU A 131 1.24 -18.15 19.07
C GLU A 131 0.56 -19.53 18.93
N ALA A 132 -0.08 -19.82 17.79
CA ALA A 132 -0.81 -21.07 17.58
C ALA A 132 0.07 -22.31 17.53
N THR A 133 1.38 -22.16 17.35
CA THR A 133 2.33 -23.27 17.23
C THR A 133 3.73 -22.84 17.65
N GLY A 134 4.56 -23.82 18.08
CA GLY A 134 5.98 -23.58 18.36
C GLY A 134 6.89 -23.63 17.13
N MET A 135 6.35 -23.74 15.91
CA MET A 135 7.14 -23.73 14.69
C MET A 135 7.73 -22.33 14.41
N LEU A 136 8.91 -22.30 13.82
CA LEU A 136 9.52 -21.06 13.32
C LEU A 136 8.65 -20.48 12.19
N VAL A 137 8.38 -19.17 12.25
CA VAL A 137 7.58 -18.48 11.24
C VAL A 137 8.49 -17.73 10.28
N CYS A 138 8.28 -17.95 8.98
CA CYS A 138 8.92 -17.18 7.92
C CYS A 138 7.84 -16.44 7.11
N GLY A 139 8.04 -15.15 6.82
CA GLY A 139 7.10 -14.33 6.04
C GLY A 139 7.69 -13.95 4.69
N GLU A 140 6.93 -14.10 3.61
CA GLU A 140 7.30 -13.56 2.30
C GLU A 140 6.86 -12.08 2.26
N ASP A 141 7.83 -11.17 2.35
CA ASP A 141 7.66 -9.72 2.43
C ASP A 141 8.33 -9.01 1.24
N LEU A 142 8.06 -9.47 0.03
CA LEU A 142 8.59 -8.90 -1.21
C LEU A 142 7.64 -7.85 -1.82
N GLY A 143 8.20 -6.92 -2.61
CA GLY A 143 7.47 -5.90 -3.34
C GLY A 143 7.52 -4.51 -2.71
N MET A 144 6.42 -3.76 -2.74
CA MET A 144 6.32 -2.45 -2.09
C MET A 144 6.10 -2.66 -0.59
N ILE A 145 7.16 -2.60 0.19
CA ILE A 145 7.16 -2.88 1.63
C ILE A 145 6.92 -1.58 2.41
N PRO A 146 5.82 -1.43 3.17
CA PRO A 146 5.65 -0.32 4.10
C PRO A 146 6.71 -0.30 5.20
N ASP A 147 7.12 0.89 5.65
CA ASP A 147 8.17 1.07 6.67
C ASP A 147 7.85 0.36 8.00
N CYS A 148 6.57 0.16 8.31
CA CYS A 148 6.15 -0.54 9.53
C CYS A 148 6.40 -2.05 9.50
N VAL A 149 6.55 -2.68 8.32
CA VAL A 149 6.62 -4.14 8.18
C VAL A 149 7.82 -4.76 8.90
N PRO A 150 9.07 -4.29 8.70
CA PRO A 150 10.22 -4.88 9.37
C PRO A 150 10.11 -4.87 10.90
N SER A 151 9.59 -3.77 11.47
CA SER A 151 9.44 -3.65 12.92
C SER A 151 8.37 -4.58 13.48
N VAL A 152 7.27 -4.80 12.75
CA VAL A 152 6.22 -5.75 13.14
C VAL A 152 6.75 -7.18 13.06
N MET A 153 7.39 -7.55 11.93
CA MET A 153 7.93 -8.90 11.77
C MET A 153 8.97 -9.23 12.85
N ALA A 154 9.87 -8.30 13.14
CA ALA A 154 10.85 -8.49 14.21
C ALA A 154 10.19 -8.64 15.59
N GLY A 155 9.16 -7.83 15.90
CA GLY A 155 8.41 -7.92 17.16
C GLY A 155 7.66 -9.23 17.32
N GLU A 156 7.13 -9.78 16.25
CA GLU A 156 6.41 -11.07 16.20
C GLU A 156 7.35 -12.26 15.96
N GLN A 157 8.66 -12.06 15.94
CA GLN A 157 9.68 -13.10 15.69
C GLN A 157 9.49 -13.83 14.35
N ILE A 158 9.02 -13.13 13.34
CA ILE A 158 8.83 -13.65 11.99
C ILE A 158 10.08 -13.33 11.15
N LEU A 159 10.69 -14.37 10.58
CA LEU A 159 11.83 -14.20 9.68
C LEU A 159 11.38 -13.64 8.33
N SER A 160 12.08 -12.62 7.87
CA SER A 160 11.91 -12.03 6.55
C SER A 160 12.52 -12.91 5.46
N LEU A 161 11.96 -12.86 4.25
CA LEU A 161 12.54 -13.53 3.09
C LEU A 161 13.60 -12.64 2.45
N GLU A 162 14.80 -13.18 2.25
CA GLU A 162 15.87 -12.56 1.48
C GLU A 162 16.09 -13.29 0.15
N ILE A 163 16.23 -12.54 -0.93
CA ILE A 163 16.59 -13.08 -2.24
C ILE A 163 18.08 -12.77 -2.48
N GLN A 164 18.91 -13.82 -2.52
CA GLN A 164 20.35 -13.69 -2.64
C GLN A 164 20.81 -12.80 -3.81
N ARG A 165 20.10 -12.80 -4.93
CA ARG A 165 20.42 -11.96 -6.10
C ARG A 165 19.91 -10.53 -6.02
N MET A 166 19.01 -10.25 -5.07
CA MET A 166 18.37 -8.94 -4.87
C MET A 166 18.20 -8.70 -3.37
N PRO A 167 19.30 -8.54 -2.62
CA PRO A 167 19.21 -8.30 -1.19
C PRO A 167 18.50 -6.96 -0.91
N LYS A 168 17.73 -6.90 0.15
CA LYS A 168 17.02 -5.67 0.60
C LYS A 168 18.03 -4.61 1.05
N ASP A 169 19.14 -5.03 1.66
CA ASP A 169 20.30 -4.18 1.94
C ASP A 169 21.45 -4.53 0.98
N PRO A 170 21.79 -3.62 0.04
CA PRO A 170 22.87 -3.88 -0.93
C PRO A 170 24.29 -3.91 -0.31
N LYS A 171 24.41 -3.67 0.99
CA LYS A 171 25.67 -3.71 1.73
C LYS A 171 25.95 -5.04 2.42
N VAL A 172 25.02 -5.98 2.35
CA VAL A 172 25.13 -7.33 2.94
C VAL A 172 25.61 -8.34 1.88
#